data_edcd0407b7ee25e3d0f6fb80fdbb142d
#
_entry.id   edcd0407b7ee25e3d0f6fb80fdbb142d
#
_cell.length_a   1.000
_cell.length_b   1.000
_cell.length_c   1.000
_cell.angle_alpha   90.00
_cell.angle_beta   90.00
_cell.angle_gamma   90.00
#
_symmetry.space_group_name_H-M   'P 1'
#
loop_
_entity.id
_entity.type
_entity.pdbx_description
1 polymer ?
#
loop_
_entity_poly.entity_id
_entity_poly.type
_entity_poly.pdbx_seq_one_letter_code
_entity_poly.pdbx_strand_id
1 'polypeptide(L)'
;MIGILCAMREELEPILEYMDIKEKINHANNIFYIAEFEGEPTVLAYSKIGKVNASVTATIMIEKFGVDKLLFSGVAGGVDEDLKIGDLIIATKTTQHDVDLTVFGYEPGYIPESRVFFECDGELNAIAHDVAEKLGIKLKEGIIASGDQFVHSKERKEWIKKVFSASAIEMEGGAVGCVCWNEKVPFFMLRAISDSAEEGAGVDFDEFLEESSKVSAEFLIEMLKEIKK
;
A
#
# COMPACT_ATOMS: atom_id res chain seq x y z
N MET A 1 -11.47 1.63 -14.80
CA MET A 1 -10.98 0.25 -14.48
C MET A 1 -10.19 0.30 -13.18
N ILE A 2 -10.53 -0.53 -12.23
CA ILE A 2 -9.85 -0.57 -10.93
C ILE A 2 -8.56 -1.40 -11.05
N GLY A 3 -7.45 -0.88 -10.54
CA GLY A 3 -6.21 -1.61 -10.34
C GLY A 3 -6.05 -2.03 -8.89
N ILE A 4 -5.71 -3.28 -8.64
CA ILE A 4 -5.36 -3.79 -7.32
C ILE A 4 -3.91 -4.24 -7.35
N LEU A 5 -3.08 -3.55 -6.58
CA LEU A 5 -1.66 -3.82 -6.46
C LEU A 5 -1.36 -4.38 -5.07
N CYS A 6 -0.48 -5.37 -5.01
CA CYS A 6 0.16 -5.87 -3.80
C CYS A 6 1.67 -5.89 -4.00
N ALA A 7 2.46 -6.00 -2.94
CA ALA A 7 3.91 -6.16 -3.07
C ALA A 7 4.30 -7.64 -3.24
N MET A 8 3.58 -8.53 -2.56
CA MET A 8 3.91 -9.95 -2.47
C MET A 8 2.76 -10.84 -2.96
N ARG A 9 3.10 -12.10 -3.25
CA ARG A 9 2.13 -13.11 -3.66
C ARG A 9 1.16 -13.42 -2.53
N GLU A 10 1.63 -13.52 -1.31
CA GLU A 10 0.89 -13.80 -0.09
C GLU A 10 -0.20 -12.76 0.18
N GLU A 11 0.03 -11.53 -0.23
CA GLU A 11 -0.94 -10.43 -0.14
C GLU A 11 -1.99 -10.48 -1.27
N LEU A 12 -1.59 -10.93 -2.46
CA LEU A 12 -2.47 -10.97 -3.63
C LEU A 12 -3.36 -12.21 -3.67
N GLU A 13 -2.83 -13.38 -3.29
CA GLU A 13 -3.56 -14.66 -3.42
C GLU A 13 -4.92 -14.66 -2.72
N PRO A 14 -5.09 -14.13 -1.50
CA PRO A 14 -6.41 -14.06 -0.87
C PRO A 14 -7.41 -13.19 -1.64
N ILE A 15 -6.94 -12.14 -2.33
CA ILE A 15 -7.82 -11.28 -3.15
C ILE A 15 -8.26 -12.01 -4.43
N LEU A 16 -7.36 -12.78 -5.04
CA LEU A 16 -7.66 -13.53 -6.27
C LEU A 16 -8.79 -14.57 -6.10
N GLU A 17 -9.00 -15.07 -4.89
CA GLU A 17 -10.07 -16.03 -4.59
C GLU A 17 -11.48 -15.44 -4.83
N TYR A 18 -11.62 -14.13 -4.79
CA TYR A 18 -12.89 -13.42 -5.00
C TYR A 18 -13.07 -12.91 -6.44
N MET A 19 -12.07 -13.14 -7.32
CA MET A 19 -12.04 -12.57 -8.67
C MET A 19 -12.42 -13.60 -9.75
N ASP A 20 -13.21 -13.18 -10.71
CA ASP A 20 -13.44 -13.95 -11.94
C ASP A 20 -12.31 -13.63 -12.94
N ILE A 21 -11.24 -14.45 -12.89
CA ILE A 21 -10.04 -14.25 -13.70
C ILE A 21 -10.32 -14.65 -15.15
N LYS A 22 -10.21 -13.70 -16.07
CA LYS A 22 -10.41 -13.89 -17.52
C LYS A 22 -9.12 -14.24 -18.23
N GLU A 23 -8.02 -13.57 -17.88
CA GLU A 23 -6.73 -13.74 -18.55
C GLU A 23 -5.55 -13.48 -17.62
N LYS A 24 -4.42 -14.13 -17.89
CA LYS A 24 -3.13 -13.88 -17.24
C LYS A 24 -2.14 -13.41 -18.30
N ILE A 25 -1.67 -12.17 -18.16
CA ILE A 25 -0.76 -11.55 -19.13
C ILE A 25 0.64 -11.46 -18.50
N ASN A 26 1.62 -12.11 -19.13
CA ASN A 26 3.03 -11.96 -18.76
C ASN A 26 3.60 -10.71 -19.44
N HIS A 27 4.09 -9.76 -18.66
CA HIS A 27 4.70 -8.53 -19.15
C HIS A 27 5.73 -8.00 -18.15
N ALA A 28 6.87 -7.48 -18.66
CA ALA A 28 7.94 -6.92 -17.84
C ALA A 28 8.38 -7.83 -16.67
N ASN A 29 8.51 -9.13 -16.94
CA ASN A 29 8.86 -10.16 -15.93
C ASN A 29 7.89 -10.20 -14.73
N ASN A 30 6.62 -9.87 -14.99
CA ASN A 30 5.54 -9.91 -14.01
C ASN A 30 4.27 -10.51 -14.63
N ILE A 31 3.31 -10.92 -13.78
CA ILE A 31 2.01 -11.45 -14.18
C ILE A 31 0.93 -10.43 -13.80
N PHE A 32 0.14 -10.05 -14.80
CA PHE A 32 -1.05 -9.22 -14.63
C PHE A 32 -2.30 -10.09 -14.83
N TYR A 33 -3.20 -10.04 -13.87
CA TYR A 33 -4.47 -10.76 -13.90
C TYR A 33 -5.55 -9.81 -14.39
N ILE A 34 -6.10 -10.09 -15.56
CA ILE A 34 -7.29 -9.40 -16.06
C ILE A 34 -8.49 -10.15 -15.52
N ALA A 35 -9.30 -9.47 -14.74
CA ALA A 35 -10.38 -10.09 -13.99
C ALA A 35 -11.63 -9.21 -13.96
N GLU A 36 -12.70 -9.76 -13.44
CA GLU A 36 -13.89 -9.04 -13.05
C GLU A 36 -14.20 -9.30 -11.58
N PHE A 37 -14.59 -8.25 -10.88
CA PHE A 37 -15.18 -8.34 -9.55
C PHE A 37 -16.67 -8.01 -9.65
N GLU A 38 -17.55 -9.04 -9.54
CA GLU A 38 -19.00 -8.90 -9.71
C GLU A 38 -19.39 -8.14 -11.00
N GLY A 39 -18.67 -8.40 -12.09
CA GLY A 39 -18.91 -7.80 -13.42
C GLY A 39 -18.14 -6.49 -13.69
N GLU A 40 -17.41 -5.94 -12.71
CA GLU A 40 -16.58 -4.75 -12.90
C GLU A 40 -15.16 -5.12 -13.34
N PRO A 41 -14.65 -4.54 -14.45
CA PRO A 41 -13.31 -4.82 -14.93
C PRO A 41 -12.24 -4.41 -13.93
N THR A 42 -11.35 -5.33 -13.63
CA THR A 42 -10.29 -5.15 -12.62
C THR A 42 -8.97 -5.73 -13.14
N VAL A 43 -7.87 -5.05 -12.87
CA VAL A 43 -6.52 -5.55 -13.13
C VAL A 43 -5.80 -5.75 -11.81
N LEU A 44 -5.22 -6.93 -11.61
CA LEU A 44 -4.48 -7.23 -10.39
C LEU A 44 -3.05 -7.66 -10.71
N ALA A 45 -2.12 -7.28 -9.85
CA ALA A 45 -0.74 -7.74 -9.89
C ALA A 45 -0.08 -7.67 -8.52
N TYR A 46 0.95 -8.49 -8.28
CA TYR A 46 1.91 -8.20 -7.23
C TYR A 46 3.20 -7.68 -7.86
N SER A 47 3.79 -6.64 -7.25
CA SER A 47 4.93 -5.95 -7.85
C SER A 47 6.26 -6.67 -7.64
N LYS A 48 6.40 -7.47 -6.62
CA LYS A 48 7.61 -7.81 -5.88
C LYS A 48 8.03 -6.64 -4.96
N ILE A 49 8.83 -6.96 -3.95
CA ILE A 49 9.27 -6.00 -2.93
C ILE A 49 10.12 -4.88 -3.54
N GLY A 50 9.96 -3.68 -2.99
CA GLY A 50 10.79 -2.52 -3.25
C GLY A 50 10.23 -1.51 -4.23
N LYS A 51 10.66 -0.28 -4.07
CA LYS A 51 10.13 0.91 -4.75
C LYS A 51 10.19 0.83 -6.27
N VAL A 52 11.29 0.30 -6.82
CA VAL A 52 11.47 0.19 -8.28
C VAL A 52 10.45 -0.78 -8.89
N ASN A 53 10.30 -1.97 -8.29
CA ASN A 53 9.36 -2.98 -8.76
C ASN A 53 7.91 -2.47 -8.68
N ALA A 54 7.57 -1.81 -7.58
CA ALA A 54 6.24 -1.24 -7.36
C ALA A 54 5.93 -0.13 -8.38
N SER A 55 6.88 0.78 -8.62
CA SER A 55 6.72 1.86 -9.61
C SER A 55 6.51 1.31 -11.04
N VAL A 56 7.35 0.35 -11.45
CA VAL A 56 7.22 -0.27 -12.78
C VAL A 56 5.86 -0.94 -12.93
N THR A 57 5.41 -1.68 -11.94
CA THR A 57 4.14 -2.39 -11.99
C THR A 57 2.96 -1.42 -12.03
N ALA A 58 2.95 -0.41 -11.15
CA ALA A 58 1.90 0.61 -11.11
C ALA A 58 1.81 1.38 -12.45
N THR A 59 2.94 1.80 -13.01
CA THR A 59 2.98 2.49 -14.31
C THR A 59 2.41 1.60 -15.43
N ILE A 60 2.77 0.32 -15.46
CA ILE A 60 2.22 -0.62 -16.46
C ILE A 60 0.71 -0.80 -16.28
N MET A 61 0.21 -0.88 -15.06
CA MET A 61 -1.24 -0.98 -14.79
C MET A 61 -1.98 0.23 -15.33
N ILE A 62 -1.45 1.42 -15.13
CA ILE A 62 -2.04 2.67 -15.61
C ILE A 62 -1.92 2.79 -17.14
N GLU A 63 -0.71 2.78 -17.66
CA GLU A 63 -0.43 3.11 -19.06
C GLU A 63 -0.83 2.02 -20.05
N LYS A 64 -0.63 0.76 -19.68
CA LYS A 64 -0.91 -0.36 -20.60
C LYS A 64 -2.31 -0.91 -20.45
N PHE A 65 -2.81 -1.01 -19.21
CA PHE A 65 -4.10 -1.65 -18.94
C PHE A 65 -5.23 -0.64 -18.67
N GLY A 66 -4.93 0.66 -18.62
CA GLY A 66 -5.92 1.72 -18.48
C GLY A 66 -6.55 1.79 -17.10
N VAL A 67 -5.79 1.47 -16.06
CA VAL A 67 -6.22 1.64 -14.68
C VAL A 67 -6.41 3.12 -14.37
N ASP A 68 -7.59 3.50 -13.88
CA ASP A 68 -7.98 4.87 -13.56
C ASP A 68 -8.23 5.11 -12.06
N LYS A 69 -8.12 4.06 -11.24
CA LYS A 69 -8.06 4.08 -9.76
C LYS A 69 -7.14 2.97 -9.31
N LEU A 70 -6.17 3.26 -8.46
CA LEU A 70 -5.22 2.27 -7.95
C LEU A 70 -5.42 2.04 -6.45
N LEU A 71 -5.74 0.81 -6.08
CA LEU A 71 -5.86 0.34 -4.70
C LEU A 71 -4.63 -0.50 -4.38
N PHE A 72 -3.90 -0.14 -3.33
CA PHE A 72 -2.70 -0.84 -2.92
C PHE A 72 -2.91 -1.47 -1.55
N SER A 73 -3.00 -2.79 -1.51
CA SER A 73 -3.25 -3.59 -0.30
C SER A 73 -2.01 -4.38 0.09
N GLY A 74 -1.80 -4.58 1.39
CA GLY A 74 -0.69 -5.36 1.90
C GLY A 74 -0.48 -5.20 3.40
N VAL A 75 0.75 -5.47 3.84
CA VAL A 75 1.15 -5.40 5.24
C VAL A 75 2.16 -4.28 5.51
N ALA A 76 2.33 -3.91 6.78
CA ALA A 76 3.30 -2.90 7.22
C ALA A 76 3.70 -3.10 8.69
N GLY A 77 4.89 -2.59 9.05
CA GLY A 77 5.31 -2.46 10.44
C GLY A 77 4.66 -1.24 11.13
N GLY A 78 4.10 -1.46 12.30
CA GLY A 78 3.45 -0.42 13.10
C GLY A 78 4.46 0.52 13.77
N VAL A 79 4.20 1.84 13.67
CA VAL A 79 5.02 2.87 14.31
C VAL A 79 4.31 3.49 15.50
N ASP A 80 3.03 3.75 15.38
CA ASP A 80 2.22 4.27 16.48
C ASP A 80 2.02 3.21 17.56
N GLU A 81 2.15 3.63 18.82
CA GLU A 81 2.09 2.74 20.00
C GLU A 81 0.73 2.06 20.19
N ASP A 82 -0.32 2.60 19.62
CA ASP A 82 -1.67 2.06 19.68
C ASP A 82 -2.04 1.18 18.47
N LEU A 83 -1.10 0.95 17.54
CA LEU A 83 -1.21 -0.05 16.48
C LEU A 83 -0.68 -1.40 16.96
N LYS A 84 -1.49 -2.43 16.76
CA LYS A 84 -1.15 -3.81 17.09
C LYS A 84 -1.17 -4.67 15.84
N ILE A 85 -0.49 -5.80 15.88
CA ILE A 85 -0.54 -6.82 14.83
C ILE A 85 -2.01 -7.18 14.56
N GLY A 86 -2.40 -7.18 13.29
CA GLY A 86 -3.76 -7.38 12.83
C GLY A 86 -4.62 -6.10 12.72
N ASP A 87 -4.20 -4.96 13.28
CA ASP A 87 -4.90 -3.69 13.09
C ASP A 87 -4.79 -3.21 11.64
N LEU A 88 -5.85 -2.56 11.15
CA LEU A 88 -5.87 -1.94 9.82
C LEU A 88 -5.56 -0.45 9.89
N ILE A 89 -4.74 -0.01 8.94
CA ILE A 89 -4.43 1.41 8.71
C ILE A 89 -4.57 1.77 7.22
N ILE A 90 -5.18 2.92 6.93
CA ILE A 90 -5.16 3.53 5.60
C ILE A 90 -4.24 4.74 5.58
N ALA A 91 -3.60 4.96 4.44
CA ALA A 91 -2.77 6.12 4.27
C ALA A 91 -3.61 7.37 3.96
N THR A 92 -3.37 8.46 4.69
CA THR A 92 -3.77 9.80 4.26
C THR A 92 -2.78 10.37 3.27
N LYS A 93 -1.49 10.05 3.49
CA LYS A 93 -0.35 10.43 2.66
C LYS A 93 0.70 9.33 2.70
N THR A 94 1.48 9.24 1.64
CA THR A 94 2.67 8.40 1.60
C THR A 94 3.92 9.24 1.40
N THR A 95 5.07 8.74 1.84
CA THR A 95 6.37 9.41 1.70
C THR A 95 7.50 8.40 1.50
N GLN A 96 8.66 8.86 1.02
CA GLN A 96 9.86 8.02 0.90
C GLN A 96 10.90 8.46 1.94
N HIS A 97 11.02 7.71 3.04
CA HIS A 97 11.88 8.05 4.16
C HIS A 97 13.38 7.87 3.90
N ASP A 98 13.76 7.21 2.82
CA ASP A 98 15.14 6.91 2.45
C ASP A 98 15.67 7.82 1.32
N VAL A 99 14.88 8.76 0.84
CA VAL A 99 15.35 9.83 -0.03
C VAL A 99 16.07 10.89 0.81
N ASP A 100 17.37 11.05 0.58
CA ASP A 100 18.21 11.99 1.31
C ASP A 100 19.01 12.89 0.37
N LEU A 101 18.60 14.14 0.31
CA LEU A 101 19.29 15.22 -0.39
C LEU A 101 19.66 16.36 0.59
N THR A 102 19.76 16.04 1.88
CA THR A 102 20.05 17.03 2.93
C THR A 102 21.41 17.71 2.75
N VAL A 103 22.37 17.05 2.11
CA VAL A 103 23.67 17.63 1.75
C VAL A 103 23.52 18.87 0.84
N PHE A 104 22.41 18.97 0.10
CA PHE A 104 22.08 20.13 -0.74
C PHE A 104 21.13 21.12 -0.05
N GLY A 105 20.84 20.93 1.24
CA GLY A 105 19.96 21.80 2.03
C GLY A 105 18.46 21.48 1.91
N TYR A 106 18.09 20.38 1.28
CA TYR A 106 16.71 19.94 1.23
C TYR A 106 16.29 19.20 2.52
N GLU A 107 15.01 19.18 2.79
CA GLU A 107 14.48 18.37 3.89
C GLU A 107 14.51 16.86 3.53
N PRO A 108 14.59 15.96 4.53
CA PRO A 108 14.49 14.52 4.28
C PRO A 108 13.21 14.16 3.52
N GLY A 109 13.31 13.22 2.57
CA GLY A 109 12.20 12.77 1.75
C GLY A 109 11.85 13.71 0.57
N TYR A 110 12.43 14.90 0.49
CA TYR A 110 12.14 15.81 -0.61
C TYR A 110 12.80 15.35 -1.92
N ILE A 111 11.98 15.29 -2.95
CA ILE A 111 12.42 14.99 -4.32
C ILE A 111 12.34 16.30 -5.12
N PRO A 112 13.45 16.81 -5.71
CA PRO A 112 13.42 18.00 -6.55
C PRO A 112 12.38 17.93 -7.66
N GLU A 113 11.68 19.03 -7.90
CA GLU A 113 10.57 19.14 -8.85
C GLU A 113 9.36 18.25 -8.52
N SER A 114 9.33 17.69 -7.31
CA SER A 114 8.27 16.85 -6.79
C SER A 114 7.89 17.30 -5.36
N ARG A 115 7.70 16.37 -4.45
CA ARG A 115 7.24 16.66 -3.08
C ARG A 115 7.74 15.62 -2.07
N VAL A 116 7.58 15.92 -0.78
CA VAL A 116 7.85 14.97 0.32
C VAL A 116 6.71 13.97 0.48
N PHE A 117 5.47 14.46 0.39
CA PHE A 117 4.27 13.65 0.65
C PHE A 117 3.38 13.55 -0.59
N PHE A 118 2.90 12.36 -0.87
CA PHE A 118 1.90 12.06 -1.90
C PHE A 118 0.57 11.75 -1.21
N GLU A 119 -0.46 12.53 -1.50
CA GLU A 119 -1.77 12.42 -0.89
C GLU A 119 -2.53 11.23 -1.48
N CYS A 120 -3.21 10.49 -0.60
CA CYS A 120 -4.17 9.48 -1.00
C CYS A 120 -5.54 10.12 -1.30
N ASP A 121 -6.36 9.41 -2.04
CA ASP A 121 -7.68 9.92 -2.47
C ASP A 121 -8.65 9.96 -1.29
N GLY A 122 -9.21 11.15 -1.04
CA GLY A 122 -10.12 11.37 0.10
C GLY A 122 -11.48 10.70 -0.05
N GLU A 123 -11.98 10.50 -1.27
CA GLU A 123 -13.25 9.80 -1.51
C GLU A 123 -13.08 8.31 -1.24
N LEU A 124 -11.98 7.71 -1.70
CA LEU A 124 -11.66 6.31 -1.42
C LEU A 124 -11.43 6.07 0.08
N ASN A 125 -10.76 7.01 0.77
CA ASN A 125 -10.60 6.94 2.22
C ASN A 125 -11.95 7.04 2.96
N ALA A 126 -12.86 7.90 2.52
CA ALA A 126 -14.21 8.00 3.10
C ALA A 126 -14.99 6.69 2.94
N ILE A 127 -14.94 6.05 1.75
CA ILE A 127 -15.54 4.72 1.54
C ILE A 127 -14.95 3.68 2.50
N ALA A 128 -13.63 3.70 2.73
CA ALA A 128 -12.99 2.79 3.69
C ALA A 128 -13.50 3.00 5.12
N HIS A 129 -13.71 4.24 5.55
CA HIS A 129 -14.32 4.54 6.87
C HIS A 129 -15.75 4.03 6.97
N ASP A 130 -16.58 4.22 5.95
CA ASP A 130 -17.96 3.71 5.91
C ASP A 130 -17.99 2.17 5.99
N VAL A 131 -17.06 1.50 5.30
CA VAL A 131 -16.89 0.03 5.37
C VAL A 131 -16.46 -0.40 6.78
N ALA A 132 -15.49 0.27 7.37
CA ALA A 132 -15.02 -0.04 8.72
C ALA A 132 -16.14 0.10 9.76
N GLU A 133 -16.96 1.17 9.66
CA GLU A 133 -18.12 1.37 10.53
C GLU A 133 -19.14 0.22 10.39
N LYS A 134 -19.49 -0.16 9.16
CA LYS A 134 -20.42 -1.27 8.88
C LYS A 134 -19.94 -2.61 9.43
N LEU A 135 -18.63 -2.86 9.38
CA LEU A 135 -18.03 -4.10 9.85
C LEU A 135 -17.72 -4.07 11.36
N GLY A 136 -17.83 -2.91 12.01
CA GLY A 136 -17.41 -2.72 13.40
C GLY A 136 -15.90 -2.87 13.60
N ILE A 137 -15.11 -2.58 12.57
CA ILE A 137 -13.65 -2.67 12.56
C ILE A 137 -13.06 -1.30 12.93
N LYS A 138 -12.07 -1.30 13.83
CA LYS A 138 -11.29 -0.10 14.11
C LYS A 138 -10.31 0.14 12.97
N LEU A 139 -10.58 1.14 12.14
CA LEU A 139 -9.68 1.58 11.08
C LEU A 139 -8.90 2.81 11.55
N LYS A 140 -7.58 2.73 11.46
CA LYS A 140 -6.69 3.87 11.68
C LYS A 140 -6.41 4.57 10.37
N GLU A 141 -6.02 5.84 10.46
CA GLU A 141 -5.47 6.58 9.32
C GLU A 141 -4.20 7.31 9.73
N GLY A 142 -3.28 7.49 8.80
CA GLY A 142 -2.02 8.16 9.09
C GLY A 142 -1.10 8.25 7.89
N ILE A 143 0.12 8.71 8.12
CA ILE A 143 1.18 8.76 7.12
C ILE A 143 1.88 7.41 7.10
N ILE A 144 2.02 6.83 5.90
CA ILE A 144 2.80 5.60 5.71
C ILE A 144 4.09 5.95 4.99
N ALA A 145 5.21 5.58 5.60
CA ALA A 145 6.55 5.91 5.11
C ALA A 145 7.21 4.68 4.47
N SER A 146 7.76 4.85 3.27
CA SER A 146 8.35 3.77 2.47
C SER A 146 9.85 3.94 2.31
N GLY A 147 10.57 2.84 2.19
CA GLY A 147 11.98 2.82 1.83
C GLY A 147 12.42 1.43 1.38
N ASP A 148 13.50 1.34 0.58
CA ASP A 148 14.07 0.06 0.19
C ASP A 148 14.87 -0.57 1.35
N GLN A 149 14.25 -0.61 2.54
CA GLN A 149 14.81 -1.09 3.79
C GLN A 149 13.72 -1.75 4.63
N PHE A 150 13.93 -2.98 5.07
CA PHE A 150 13.13 -3.57 6.14
C PHE A 150 13.58 -2.95 7.46
N VAL A 151 12.73 -2.08 8.03
CA VAL A 151 13.06 -1.36 9.28
C VAL A 151 12.82 -2.29 10.46
N HIS A 152 13.91 -2.60 11.19
CA HIS A 152 13.91 -3.51 12.34
C HIS A 152 14.69 -2.96 13.54
N SER A 153 14.97 -1.65 13.55
CA SER A 153 15.65 -0.99 14.69
C SER A 153 14.82 0.14 15.26
N LYS A 154 14.75 0.20 16.57
CA LYS A 154 14.04 1.26 17.30
C LYS A 154 14.54 2.66 16.91
N GLU A 155 15.85 2.84 16.78
CA GLU A 155 16.44 4.12 16.40
C GLU A 155 15.92 4.61 15.04
N ARG A 156 15.89 3.74 14.03
CA ARG A 156 15.41 4.08 12.69
C ARG A 156 13.92 4.36 12.68
N LYS A 157 13.12 3.53 13.36
CA LYS A 157 11.69 3.73 13.55
C LYS A 157 11.39 5.10 14.16
N GLU A 158 12.03 5.43 15.30
CA GLU A 158 11.84 6.71 15.99
C GLU A 158 12.25 7.92 15.13
N TRP A 159 13.33 7.78 14.37
CA TRP A 159 13.74 8.82 13.43
C TRP A 159 12.66 9.04 12.35
N ILE A 160 12.14 7.97 11.74
CA ILE A 160 11.09 8.05 10.72
C ILE A 160 9.81 8.67 11.32
N LYS A 161 9.41 8.22 12.50
CA LYS A 161 8.26 8.79 13.24
C LYS A 161 8.42 10.28 13.45
N LYS A 162 9.57 10.70 13.96
CA LYS A 162 9.86 12.11 14.28
C LYS A 162 9.91 13.00 13.04
N VAL A 163 10.53 12.52 11.95
CA VAL A 163 10.76 13.33 10.75
C VAL A 163 9.51 13.42 9.88
N PHE A 164 8.80 12.32 9.71
CA PHE A 164 7.68 12.22 8.78
C PHE A 164 6.31 12.15 9.45
N SER A 165 6.24 12.08 10.78
CA SER A 165 5.00 11.78 11.53
C SER A 165 4.34 10.49 11.04
N ALA A 166 5.16 9.50 10.69
CA ALA A 166 4.68 8.24 10.15
C ALA A 166 4.01 7.38 11.22
N SER A 167 2.88 6.79 10.87
CA SER A 167 2.12 5.83 11.69
C SER A 167 2.48 4.37 11.38
N ALA A 168 2.95 4.11 10.15
CA ALA A 168 3.42 2.78 9.73
C ALA A 168 4.56 2.91 8.70
N ILE A 169 5.31 1.83 8.53
CA ILE A 169 6.47 1.75 7.62
C ILE A 169 6.34 0.50 6.75
N GLU A 170 6.63 0.63 5.47
CA GLU A 170 6.70 -0.48 4.51
C GLU A 170 7.70 -0.13 3.38
N MET A 171 7.65 -0.80 2.21
CA MET A 171 8.74 -0.67 1.26
C MET A 171 8.33 -0.17 -0.15
N GLU A 172 7.07 0.22 -0.40
CA GLU A 172 6.58 0.52 -1.77
C GLU A 172 5.67 1.74 -1.89
N GLY A 173 4.77 1.95 -0.94
CA GLY A 173 3.63 2.87 -1.08
C GLY A 173 3.99 4.31 -1.44
N GLY A 174 5.11 4.83 -0.92
CA GLY A 174 5.60 6.15 -1.26
C GLY A 174 6.02 6.29 -2.73
N ALA A 175 6.50 5.20 -3.34
CA ALA A 175 6.85 5.17 -4.74
C ALA A 175 5.59 5.02 -5.64
N VAL A 176 4.64 4.17 -5.22
CA VAL A 176 3.35 4.03 -5.92
C VAL A 176 2.55 5.34 -5.85
N GLY A 177 2.51 6.00 -4.69
CA GLY A 177 1.89 7.31 -4.54
C GLY A 177 2.52 8.38 -5.45
N CYS A 178 3.86 8.34 -5.62
CA CYS A 178 4.56 9.20 -6.57
C CYS A 178 4.12 8.92 -8.02
N VAL A 179 3.99 7.66 -8.43
CA VAL A 179 3.49 7.28 -9.77
C VAL A 179 2.07 7.81 -9.95
N CYS A 180 1.16 7.50 -9.04
CA CYS A 180 -0.24 7.91 -9.13
C CYS A 180 -0.40 9.44 -9.17
N TRP A 181 0.43 10.17 -8.40
CA TRP A 181 0.45 11.63 -8.45
C TRP A 181 0.88 12.18 -9.82
N ASN A 182 1.93 11.59 -10.43
CA ASN A 182 2.40 11.99 -11.76
C ASN A 182 1.34 11.70 -12.84
N GLU A 183 0.72 10.53 -12.77
CA GLU A 183 -0.30 10.06 -13.72
C GLU A 183 -1.70 10.63 -13.44
N LYS A 184 -1.89 11.34 -12.33
CA LYS A 184 -3.18 11.90 -11.87
C LYS A 184 -4.25 10.83 -11.67
N VAL A 185 -3.85 9.68 -11.16
CA VAL A 185 -4.72 8.53 -10.85
C VAL A 185 -5.05 8.56 -9.37
N PRO A 186 -6.33 8.50 -8.97
CA PRO A 186 -6.74 8.33 -7.57
C PRO A 186 -6.05 7.13 -6.94
N PHE A 187 -5.44 7.34 -5.77
CA PHE A 187 -4.64 6.35 -5.06
C PHE A 187 -5.20 6.08 -3.67
N PHE A 188 -5.40 4.82 -3.36
CA PHE A 188 -5.78 4.33 -2.04
C PHE A 188 -4.75 3.32 -1.54
N MET A 189 -4.40 3.38 -0.27
CA MET A 189 -3.46 2.46 0.34
C MET A 189 -3.98 1.95 1.67
N LEU A 190 -4.09 0.62 1.77
CA LEU A 190 -4.48 -0.14 2.96
C LEU A 190 -3.32 -1.01 3.41
N ARG A 191 -3.09 -1.08 4.72
CA ARG A 191 -2.13 -2.00 5.33
C ARG A 191 -2.73 -2.68 6.57
N ALA A 192 -2.46 -3.97 6.72
CA ALA A 192 -2.60 -4.66 7.99
C ALA A 192 -1.24 -4.68 8.70
N ILE A 193 -1.23 -4.45 10.00
CA ILE A 193 0.02 -4.44 10.76
C ILE A 193 0.49 -5.88 10.96
N SER A 194 1.70 -6.18 10.49
CA SER A 194 2.35 -7.50 10.60
C SER A 194 3.41 -7.57 11.69
N ASP A 195 3.99 -6.44 12.05
CA ASP A 195 5.10 -6.33 12.99
C ASP A 195 5.19 -4.95 13.62
N SER A 196 6.11 -4.78 14.56
CA SER A 196 6.31 -3.54 15.30
C SER A 196 7.40 -2.61 14.72
N ALA A 197 8.02 -2.96 13.62
CA ALA A 197 9.19 -2.26 13.03
C ALA A 197 10.37 -2.07 14.00
N GLU A 198 10.53 -2.99 14.97
CA GLU A 198 11.59 -2.99 15.99
C GLU A 198 12.37 -4.32 16.00
N GLU A 199 13.18 -4.52 17.06
CA GLU A 199 13.87 -5.81 17.28
C GLU A 199 12.83 -6.94 17.39
N GLY A 200 13.00 -7.98 16.59
CA GLY A 200 12.02 -9.07 16.47
C GLY A 200 11.04 -8.96 15.30
N ALA A 201 10.93 -7.79 14.67
CA ALA A 201 10.00 -7.55 13.56
C ALA A 201 10.06 -8.61 12.45
N GLY A 202 11.25 -9.14 12.14
CA GLY A 202 11.38 -10.19 11.13
C GLY A 202 10.72 -11.51 11.53
N VAL A 203 10.72 -11.85 12.82
CA VAL A 203 10.04 -13.06 13.35
C VAL A 203 8.53 -12.83 13.33
N ASP A 204 8.07 -11.67 13.80
CA ASP A 204 6.65 -11.31 13.79
C ASP A 204 6.11 -11.28 12.36
N PHE A 205 6.85 -10.69 11.41
CA PHE A 205 6.50 -10.65 10.00
C PHE A 205 6.29 -12.06 9.43
N ASP A 206 7.26 -12.98 9.62
CA ASP A 206 7.15 -14.35 9.12
C ASP A 206 5.98 -15.12 9.75
N GLU A 207 5.65 -14.85 11.03
CA GLU A 207 4.57 -15.51 11.76
C GLU A 207 3.19 -14.99 11.35
N PHE A 208 3.05 -13.66 11.15
CA PHE A 208 1.74 -13.01 10.97
C PHE A 208 1.43 -12.57 9.54
N LEU A 209 2.35 -12.77 8.58
CA LEU A 209 2.17 -12.35 7.18
C LEU A 209 0.88 -12.87 6.56
N GLU A 210 0.61 -14.18 6.66
CA GLU A 210 -0.58 -14.78 6.04
C GLU A 210 -1.88 -14.27 6.67
N GLU A 211 -1.94 -14.15 7.99
CA GLU A 211 -3.12 -13.68 8.71
C GLU A 211 -3.39 -12.21 8.41
N SER A 212 -2.37 -11.36 8.50
CA SER A 212 -2.47 -9.93 8.19
C SER A 212 -2.85 -9.69 6.73
N SER A 213 -2.33 -10.49 5.79
CA SER A 213 -2.68 -10.42 4.37
C SER A 213 -4.15 -10.76 4.12
N LYS A 214 -4.69 -11.78 4.81
CA LYS A 214 -6.13 -12.12 4.73
C LYS A 214 -7.02 -11.00 5.26
N VAL A 215 -6.67 -10.45 6.42
CA VAL A 215 -7.42 -9.32 7.01
C VAL A 215 -7.46 -8.12 6.06
N SER A 216 -6.32 -7.76 5.46
CA SER A 216 -6.24 -6.70 4.47
C SER A 216 -7.08 -7.01 3.23
N ALA A 217 -7.01 -8.25 2.72
CA ALA A 217 -7.76 -8.68 1.54
C ALA A 217 -9.28 -8.65 1.77
N GLU A 218 -9.76 -9.20 2.88
CA GLU A 218 -11.19 -9.21 3.23
C GLU A 218 -11.76 -7.78 3.31
N PHE A 219 -11.04 -6.88 3.96
CA PHE A 219 -11.44 -5.48 4.03
C PHE A 219 -11.50 -4.83 2.64
N LEU A 220 -10.48 -5.06 1.79
CA LEU A 220 -10.46 -4.54 0.43
C LEU A 220 -11.63 -5.04 -0.41
N ILE A 221 -12.01 -6.31 -0.26
CA ILE A 221 -13.16 -6.90 -0.96
C ILE A 221 -14.48 -6.20 -0.55
N GLU A 222 -14.69 -5.93 0.73
CA GLU A 222 -15.86 -5.17 1.18
C GLU A 222 -15.85 -3.73 0.63
N MET A 223 -14.67 -3.11 0.57
CA MET A 223 -14.51 -1.78 -0.02
C MET A 223 -14.84 -1.78 -1.53
N LEU A 224 -14.43 -2.80 -2.28
CA LEU A 224 -14.76 -2.93 -3.71
C LEU A 224 -16.27 -2.98 -3.96
N LYS A 225 -17.06 -3.57 -3.07
CA LYS A 225 -18.54 -3.59 -3.16
C LYS A 225 -19.17 -2.21 -3.02
N GLU A 226 -18.52 -1.30 -2.27
CA GLU A 226 -19.01 0.06 -2.07
C GLU A 226 -18.54 1.02 -3.17
N ILE A 227 -17.34 0.86 -3.73
CA ILE A 227 -16.83 1.68 -4.86
C ILE A 227 -17.73 1.60 -6.10
N LYS A 228 -18.49 0.51 -6.25
CA LYS A 228 -19.42 0.26 -7.37
C LYS A 228 -20.72 1.06 -7.30
N LYS A 229 -21.11 1.50 -6.12
CA LYS A 229 -22.37 2.21 -5.91
C LYS A 229 -22.26 3.67 -6.29
#